data_a5eb537948372126e962467fa1946a5d
#
_entry.id   a5eb537948372126e962467fa1946a5d
#
_cell.length_a   1.000
_cell.length_b   1.000
_cell.length_c   1.000
_cell.angle_alpha   90.00
_cell.angle_beta   90.00
_cell.angle_gamma   90.00
#
_symmetry.space_group_name_H-M   'P 1'
#
loop_
_entity.id
_entity.type
_entity.pdbx_description
1 polymer ?
#
loop_
_entity_poly.entity_id
_entity_poly.type
_entity_poly.pdbx_seq_one_letter_code
_entity_poly.pdbx_strand_id
1 'polypeptide(L)'
;MKPIIEKIKEENRRAEKAEADAIQAELNNPHTTSSRRNFLKKTALGGIALGGFMALPIEDTIAQTTQKVSRASSPSDLKITDMRYATIMNKHIIRIDTNQGIYGLGEVRDGADVRYALFLKSRILGLNPCNVEMIFKIIRQFGYHGRQGGGVCAVEMALWDLTGKAYNVPVWQLLGGRYRDKIRLYADTPEVRDPQGFAEKIRQRMEEQGFTWLKMDLGIHLVQGTEGNLVNSKFWAPMAQYDLREYMGYGNTLHPFTQVQITDKGLAALQEYVEKVRNVVGYEIPLSADHFGHFDVNNSIRFGKAMEKFRLAWLEDMVPWFDIEGNKTLSEALETPILTGEDIYCLKDGFKPLIDARAVDIVQPDLGTSGGILETKKIGDYAEENQIAMALHMAGSPVCFMANVHCAAATQNFLALEHHSVD
;
A
#
# COMPACT_ATOMS: atom_id res chain seq x y z
N MET A 1 7.15 9.82 -26.94
CA MET A 1 7.58 9.07 -25.75
C MET A 1 9.04 8.61 -25.80
N LYS A 2 9.51 7.89 -26.87
CA LYS A 2 10.93 7.49 -27.00
C LYS A 2 11.96 8.60 -26.70
N PRO A 3 11.81 9.87 -27.19
CA PRO A 3 12.81 10.91 -26.92
C PRO A 3 12.89 11.34 -25.45
N ILE A 4 11.78 11.24 -24.69
CA ILE A 4 11.75 11.62 -23.26
C ILE A 4 12.45 10.55 -22.42
N ILE A 5 12.22 9.29 -22.74
CA ILE A 5 12.88 8.15 -22.05
C ILE A 5 14.38 8.15 -22.29
N GLU A 6 14.82 8.46 -23.50
CA GLU A 6 16.25 8.57 -23.81
C GLU A 6 16.89 9.77 -23.07
N LYS A 7 16.17 10.88 -22.98
CA LYS A 7 16.63 12.05 -22.23
C LYS A 7 16.78 11.75 -20.73
N ILE A 8 15.81 11.07 -20.14
CA ILE A 8 15.85 10.63 -18.73
C ILE A 8 17.02 9.63 -18.50
N LYS A 9 17.22 8.70 -19.42
CA LYS A 9 18.35 7.75 -19.33
C LYS A 9 19.70 8.46 -19.43
N GLU A 10 19.80 9.49 -20.25
CA GLU A 10 21.04 10.25 -20.39
C GLU A 10 21.30 11.15 -19.18
N GLU A 11 20.25 11.77 -18.60
CA GLU A 11 20.35 12.52 -17.35
C GLU A 11 20.75 11.63 -16.18
N ASN A 12 20.18 10.43 -16.07
CA ASN A 12 20.57 9.45 -15.04
C ASN A 12 22.03 9.00 -15.20
N ARG A 13 22.50 8.72 -16.42
CA ARG A 13 23.93 8.38 -16.66
C ARG A 13 24.86 9.53 -16.30
N ARG A 14 24.44 10.77 -16.55
CA ARG A 14 25.25 11.96 -16.17
C ARG A 14 25.30 12.11 -14.65
N ALA A 15 24.19 11.86 -13.96
CA ALA A 15 24.14 11.88 -12.50
C ALA A 15 24.99 10.78 -11.87
N GLU A 16 24.87 9.54 -12.36
CA GLU A 16 25.70 8.40 -11.92
C GLU A 16 27.19 8.64 -12.14
N LYS A 17 27.56 9.22 -13.28
CA LYS A 17 28.94 9.54 -13.57
C LYS A 17 29.46 10.66 -12.67
N ALA A 18 28.66 11.71 -12.42
CA ALA A 18 29.04 12.81 -11.52
C ALA A 18 29.23 12.34 -10.08
N GLU A 19 28.38 11.38 -9.63
CA GLU A 19 28.49 10.76 -8.32
C GLU A 19 29.75 9.88 -8.22
N ALA A 20 30.04 9.08 -9.25
CA ALA A 20 31.25 8.27 -9.32
C ALA A 20 32.52 9.13 -9.33
N ASP A 21 32.53 10.22 -10.11
CA ASP A 21 33.66 11.15 -10.18
C ASP A 21 33.85 11.89 -8.83
N ALA A 22 32.77 12.24 -8.12
CA ALA A 22 32.82 12.83 -6.78
C ALA A 22 33.41 11.86 -5.75
N ILE A 23 32.96 10.60 -5.76
CA ILE A 23 33.50 9.55 -4.88
C ILE A 23 34.99 9.31 -5.17
N GLN A 24 35.38 9.27 -6.44
CA GLN A 24 36.78 9.10 -6.84
C GLN A 24 37.67 10.30 -6.44
N ALA A 25 37.12 11.53 -6.53
CA ALA A 25 37.79 12.75 -6.08
C ALA A 25 37.97 12.74 -4.55
N GLU A 26 37.00 12.24 -3.82
CA GLU A 26 37.06 12.11 -2.36
C GLU A 26 38.06 11.04 -1.92
N LEU A 27 38.12 9.91 -2.62
CA LEU A 27 39.09 8.84 -2.40
C LEU A 27 40.55 9.29 -2.72
N ASN A 28 40.73 10.16 -3.68
CA ASN A 28 42.04 10.68 -4.09
C ASN A 28 42.50 11.90 -3.29
N ASN A 29 41.69 12.41 -2.37
CA ASN A 29 42.03 13.57 -1.57
C ASN A 29 42.92 13.17 -0.37
N PRO A 30 44.19 13.58 -0.33
CA PRO A 30 45.13 13.17 0.70
C PRO A 30 44.79 13.62 2.11
N HIS A 31 43.83 14.55 2.26
CA HIS A 31 43.32 15.00 3.56
C HIS A 31 42.31 14.05 4.21
N THR A 32 41.63 13.17 3.47
CA THR A 32 40.66 12.22 4.03
C THR A 32 41.30 10.97 4.63
N THR A 33 42.47 10.55 4.14
CA THR A 33 43.24 9.42 4.69
C THR A 33 43.91 9.72 6.03
N SER A 34 44.11 11.00 6.35
CA SER A 34 44.71 11.41 7.62
C SER A 34 43.76 11.28 8.82
N SER A 35 42.46 11.38 8.59
CA SER A 35 41.44 11.34 9.64
C SER A 35 41.27 9.95 10.28
N ARG A 36 41.24 8.87 9.49
CA ARG A 36 41.13 7.51 9.99
C ARG A 36 42.39 7.02 10.71
N ARG A 37 43.56 7.37 10.18
CA ARG A 37 44.84 7.03 10.80
C ARG A 37 45.12 7.82 12.08
N ASN A 38 44.69 9.07 12.15
CA ASN A 38 44.76 9.90 13.34
C ASN A 38 43.73 9.50 14.40
N PHE A 39 42.57 9.01 13.99
CA PHE A 39 41.58 8.42 14.91
C PHE A 39 42.14 7.13 15.57
N LEU A 40 42.71 6.23 14.79
CA LEU A 40 43.30 4.97 15.32
C LEU A 40 44.59 5.23 16.19
N LYS A 41 45.39 6.24 15.83
CA LYS A 41 46.55 6.62 16.66
C LYS A 41 46.11 7.32 17.96
N LYS A 42 45.02 8.09 17.95
CA LYS A 42 44.47 8.68 19.19
C LYS A 42 43.80 7.65 20.08
N THR A 43 43.23 6.57 19.51
CA THR A 43 42.71 5.44 20.30
C THR A 43 43.80 4.56 20.88
N ALA A 44 44.95 4.41 20.22
CA ALA A 44 46.08 3.64 20.78
C ALA A 44 46.88 4.37 21.89
N LEU A 45 46.81 5.70 21.90
CA LEU A 45 47.40 6.54 22.98
C LEU A 45 46.38 6.86 24.10
N GLY A 46 45.14 6.44 23.95
CA GLY A 46 43.98 6.83 24.76
C GLY A 46 43.56 5.85 25.84
N GLY A 47 44.46 5.04 26.40
CA GLY A 47 44.17 4.31 27.63
C GLY A 47 43.76 5.21 28.83
N ILE A 48 43.95 6.53 28.68
CA ILE A 48 43.53 7.53 29.66
C ILE A 48 42.20 8.19 29.29
N ALA A 49 41.79 8.14 28.02
CA ALA A 49 40.56 8.77 27.57
C ALA A 49 39.29 7.91 27.78
N LEU A 50 39.43 6.59 27.89
CA LEU A 50 38.29 5.72 28.25
C LEU A 50 37.79 5.93 29.67
N GLY A 51 38.69 6.29 30.61
CA GLY A 51 38.28 6.63 31.97
C GLY A 51 37.51 7.94 32.09
N GLY A 52 37.78 8.90 31.21
CA GLY A 52 37.04 10.18 31.14
C GLY A 52 35.68 10.08 30.45
N PHE A 53 35.54 9.14 29.53
CA PHE A 53 34.27 8.91 28.82
C PHE A 53 33.19 8.24 29.70
N MET A 54 33.63 7.48 30.67
CA MET A 54 32.75 6.83 31.67
C MET A 54 32.31 7.74 32.82
N ALA A 55 32.89 8.96 32.89
CA ALA A 55 32.58 9.92 33.94
C ALA A 55 31.56 10.99 33.53
N LEU A 56 31.18 11.06 32.23
CA LEU A 56 30.13 11.95 31.75
C LEU A 56 28.76 11.26 31.85
N PRO A 57 27.70 11.97 32.25
CA PRO A 57 26.35 11.49 32.15
C PRO A 57 26.06 11.02 30.71
N ILE A 58 25.33 9.94 30.57
CA ILE A 58 24.99 9.36 29.24
C ILE A 58 24.33 10.41 28.34
N GLU A 59 23.50 11.28 28.93
CA GLU A 59 22.83 12.40 28.26
C GLU A 59 23.84 13.38 27.64
N ASP A 60 24.90 13.74 28.37
CA ASP A 60 25.93 14.68 27.87
C ASP A 60 26.76 14.04 26.75
N THR A 61 27.02 12.76 26.84
CA THR A 61 27.75 12.00 25.82
C THR A 61 26.92 11.92 24.53
N ILE A 62 25.63 11.63 24.66
CA ILE A 62 24.68 11.63 23.53
C ILE A 62 24.59 13.03 22.94
N ALA A 63 24.43 14.06 23.75
CA ALA A 63 24.33 15.45 23.29
C ALA A 63 25.57 15.90 22.52
N GLN A 64 26.78 15.62 23.02
CA GLN A 64 28.04 15.95 22.33
C GLN A 64 28.23 15.17 21.02
N THR A 65 27.83 13.90 20.99
CA THR A 65 27.90 13.08 19.78
C THR A 65 26.92 13.57 18.72
N THR A 66 25.71 13.94 19.14
CA THR A 66 24.68 14.45 18.24
C THR A 66 24.96 15.85 17.70
N GLN A 67 25.70 16.68 18.40
CA GLN A 67 26.15 18.01 17.91
C GLN A 67 27.10 17.94 16.71
N LYS A 68 27.77 16.82 16.49
CA LYS A 68 28.75 16.62 15.39
C LYS A 68 28.13 16.01 14.14
N VAL A 69 26.85 15.67 14.15
CA VAL A 69 26.14 15.10 13.00
C VAL A 69 25.57 16.23 12.18
N SER A 70 25.93 16.30 10.89
CA SER A 70 25.26 17.22 9.93
C SER A 70 23.79 16.84 9.81
N ARG A 71 22.89 17.78 9.95
CA ARG A 71 21.44 17.56 9.96
C ARG A 71 20.75 18.51 9.01
N ALA A 72 19.73 18.03 8.33
CA ALA A 72 18.81 18.87 7.56
C ALA A 72 17.93 19.77 8.48
N SER A 73 17.77 19.35 9.76
CA SER A 73 16.97 20.04 10.78
C SER A 73 17.46 19.67 12.19
N SER A 74 16.89 20.29 13.24
CA SER A 74 17.00 19.87 14.63
C SER A 74 15.75 19.08 15.04
N PRO A 75 15.72 17.75 14.89
CA PRO A 75 14.51 16.95 15.08
C PRO A 75 13.86 17.10 16.48
N SER A 76 14.68 17.29 17.52
CA SER A 76 14.19 17.49 18.90
C SER A 76 13.38 18.78 19.09
N ASP A 77 13.66 19.81 18.28
CA ASP A 77 13.06 21.13 18.40
C ASP A 77 11.96 21.38 17.36
N LEU A 78 11.64 20.37 16.55
CA LEU A 78 10.57 20.44 15.57
C LEU A 78 9.20 20.54 16.24
N LYS A 79 8.37 21.44 15.72
CA LYS A 79 6.98 21.61 16.13
C LYS A 79 6.11 21.79 14.90
N ILE A 80 4.99 21.12 14.88
CA ILE A 80 3.94 21.31 13.88
C ILE A 80 3.34 22.71 14.06
N THR A 81 3.38 23.54 13.03
CA THR A 81 2.86 24.91 13.05
C THR A 81 1.56 25.06 12.29
N ASP A 82 1.36 24.26 11.24
CA ASP A 82 0.14 24.29 10.43
C ASP A 82 -0.16 22.94 9.79
N MET A 83 -1.41 22.74 9.38
CA MET A 83 -1.84 21.67 8.49
C MET A 83 -2.87 22.22 7.51
N ARG A 84 -2.67 21.99 6.24
CA ARG A 84 -3.53 22.42 5.14
C ARG A 84 -3.61 21.35 4.07
N TYR A 85 -4.46 21.53 3.06
CA TYR A 85 -4.61 20.60 1.97
C TYR A 85 -4.69 21.30 0.61
N ALA A 86 -4.45 20.51 -0.43
CA ALA A 86 -4.76 20.85 -1.81
C ALA A 86 -5.42 19.64 -2.48
N THR A 87 -6.33 19.89 -3.42
CA THR A 87 -6.90 18.84 -4.26
C THR A 87 -6.17 18.82 -5.59
N ILE A 88 -5.59 17.68 -5.93
CA ILE A 88 -4.84 17.48 -7.18
C ILE A 88 -5.43 16.24 -7.84
N MET A 89 -5.98 16.39 -9.04
CA MET A 89 -6.61 15.30 -9.81
C MET A 89 -7.58 14.47 -8.94
N ASN A 90 -8.50 15.12 -8.25
CA ASN A 90 -9.48 14.53 -7.32
C ASN A 90 -8.90 13.85 -6.06
N LYS A 91 -7.58 13.90 -5.85
CA LYS A 91 -6.94 13.39 -4.63
C LYS A 91 -6.65 14.54 -3.66
N HIS A 92 -6.96 14.32 -2.39
CA HIS A 92 -6.74 15.31 -1.34
C HIS A 92 -5.39 15.08 -0.66
N ILE A 93 -4.44 15.92 -0.96
CA ILE A 93 -3.10 15.89 -0.37
C ILE A 93 -3.07 16.85 0.81
N ILE A 94 -2.76 16.35 1.99
CA ILE A 94 -2.48 17.19 3.16
C ILE A 94 -0.99 17.52 3.22
N ARG A 95 -0.72 18.72 3.76
CA ARG A 95 0.62 19.19 4.07
C ARG A 95 0.67 19.62 5.52
N ILE A 96 1.64 19.11 6.26
CA ILE A 96 1.96 19.49 7.63
C ILE A 96 3.23 20.34 7.61
N ASP A 97 3.12 21.58 8.06
CA ASP A 97 4.23 22.52 8.13
C ASP A 97 4.86 22.56 9.53
N THR A 98 6.14 22.91 9.61
CA THR A 98 6.89 22.99 10.87
C THR A 98 7.54 24.35 11.09
N ASN A 99 7.97 24.60 12.33
CA ASN A 99 8.71 25.81 12.73
C ASN A 99 10.12 25.93 12.10
N GLN A 100 10.62 24.87 11.45
CA GLN A 100 11.94 24.88 10.80
C GLN A 100 11.83 24.87 9.24
N GLY A 101 10.64 25.08 8.69
CA GLY A 101 10.41 25.21 7.26
C GLY A 101 10.35 23.92 6.48
N ILE A 102 10.68 22.77 7.06
CA ILE A 102 10.42 21.47 6.44
C ILE A 102 8.94 21.12 6.59
N TYR A 103 8.42 20.37 5.64
CA TYR A 103 7.04 19.94 5.63
C TYR A 103 6.90 18.48 5.19
N GLY A 104 5.81 17.84 5.58
CA GLY A 104 5.45 16.49 5.16
C GLY A 104 4.15 16.47 4.38
N LEU A 105 4.05 15.49 3.50
CA LEU A 105 2.89 15.24 2.66
C LEU A 105 2.26 13.88 3.00
N GLY A 106 0.93 13.85 2.98
CA GLY A 106 0.16 12.63 3.08
C GLY A 106 -1.10 12.74 2.23
N GLU A 107 -1.71 11.64 1.90
CA GLU A 107 -2.87 11.58 1.05
C GLU A 107 -4.07 11.00 1.78
N VAL A 108 -5.20 11.66 1.67
CA VAL A 108 -6.47 11.17 2.18
C VAL A 108 -7.00 10.08 1.26
N ARG A 109 -7.44 8.96 1.83
CA ARG A 109 -8.01 7.82 1.10
C ARG A 109 -9.05 8.29 0.08
N ASP A 110 -9.07 7.67 -1.08
CA ASP A 110 -10.13 7.88 -2.07
C ASP A 110 -11.51 7.58 -1.46
N GLY A 111 -12.49 8.37 -1.86
CA GLY A 111 -13.84 8.31 -1.28
C GLY A 111 -13.98 8.87 0.14
N ALA A 112 -12.89 9.28 0.81
CA ALA A 112 -12.95 9.95 2.10
C ALA A 112 -13.08 11.47 1.95
N ASP A 113 -13.75 12.08 2.92
CA ASP A 113 -13.86 13.53 3.01
C ASP A 113 -12.63 14.13 3.72
N VAL A 114 -11.96 15.08 3.09
CA VAL A 114 -10.78 15.78 3.63
C VAL A 114 -11.03 16.43 5.00
N ARG A 115 -12.28 16.72 5.33
CA ARG A 115 -12.67 17.26 6.64
C ARG A 115 -12.30 16.31 7.79
N TYR A 116 -12.25 15.00 7.54
CA TYR A 116 -11.77 14.00 8.51
C TYR A 116 -10.26 14.07 8.79
N ALA A 117 -9.48 14.68 7.88
CA ALA A 117 -8.09 15.04 8.17
C ALA A 117 -8.01 16.39 8.90
N LEU A 118 -8.71 17.41 8.38
CA LEU A 118 -8.58 18.79 8.85
C LEU A 118 -8.99 18.97 10.31
N PHE A 119 -10.00 18.28 10.82
CA PHE A 119 -10.40 18.40 12.23
C PHE A 119 -9.32 17.89 13.20
N LEU A 120 -8.38 17.06 12.73
CA LEU A 120 -7.27 16.58 13.54
C LEU A 120 -6.20 17.65 13.77
N LYS A 121 -6.21 18.73 12.98
CA LYS A 121 -5.24 19.83 13.09
C LYS A 121 -5.08 20.35 14.52
N SER A 122 -6.17 20.65 15.19
CA SER A 122 -6.15 21.19 16.56
C SER A 122 -5.53 20.23 17.59
N ARG A 123 -5.42 18.94 17.27
CA ARG A 123 -4.89 17.90 18.16
C ARG A 123 -3.39 17.67 18.00
N ILE A 124 -2.83 18.13 16.88
CA ILE A 124 -1.43 17.88 16.54
C ILE A 124 -0.55 19.16 16.54
N LEU A 125 -1.16 20.34 16.48
CA LEU A 125 -0.41 21.61 16.54
C LEU A 125 0.47 21.70 17.78
N GLY A 126 1.70 22.16 17.60
CA GLY A 126 2.70 22.32 18.64
C GLY A 126 3.42 21.02 19.05
N LEU A 127 2.94 19.84 18.59
CA LEU A 127 3.61 18.57 18.84
C LEU A 127 4.84 18.42 17.96
N ASN A 128 5.78 17.59 18.40
CA ASN A 128 6.93 17.21 17.59
C ASN A 128 6.52 16.12 16.58
N PRO A 129 6.61 16.37 15.26
CA PRO A 129 6.17 15.42 14.24
C PRO A 129 6.97 14.11 14.23
N CYS A 130 8.20 14.09 14.77
CA CYS A 130 9.01 12.88 14.83
C CYS A 130 8.49 11.86 15.88
N ASN A 131 7.58 12.26 16.76
CA ASN A 131 6.91 11.35 17.69
C ASN A 131 5.67 10.70 17.03
N VAL A 132 5.87 10.05 15.89
CA VAL A 132 4.79 9.56 15.03
C VAL A 132 3.82 8.65 15.79
N GLU A 133 4.30 7.62 16.51
CA GLU A 133 3.44 6.69 17.24
C GLU A 133 2.63 7.36 18.36
N MET A 134 3.24 8.32 19.06
CA MET A 134 2.54 9.07 20.09
C MET A 134 1.40 9.90 19.49
N ILE A 135 1.66 10.59 18.38
CA ILE A 135 0.63 11.36 17.66
C ILE A 135 -0.43 10.43 17.11
N PHE A 136 -0.04 9.33 16.46
CA PHE A 136 -0.98 8.32 15.96
C PHE A 136 -1.88 7.81 17.07
N LYS A 137 -1.36 7.51 18.25
CA LYS A 137 -2.17 7.09 19.40
C LYS A 137 -3.22 8.13 19.81
N ILE A 138 -2.91 9.42 19.70
CA ILE A 138 -3.87 10.50 20.00
C ILE A 138 -5.01 10.53 18.98
N ILE A 139 -4.70 10.33 17.68
CA ILE A 139 -5.67 10.55 16.60
C ILE A 139 -6.34 9.25 16.11
N ARG A 140 -5.77 8.07 16.35
CA ARG A 140 -6.22 6.82 15.75
C ARG A 140 -7.70 6.48 16.03
N GLN A 141 -8.24 6.91 17.17
CA GLN A 141 -9.65 6.68 17.51
C GLN A 141 -10.64 7.28 16.49
N PHE A 142 -10.19 8.19 15.66
CA PHE A 142 -11.01 8.85 14.63
C PHE A 142 -10.96 8.13 13.28
N GLY A 143 -10.18 7.04 13.15
CA GLY A 143 -10.02 6.28 11.93
C GLY A 143 -10.98 5.10 11.75
N TYR A 144 -11.79 4.75 12.76
CA TYR A 144 -12.69 3.59 12.73
C TYR A 144 -13.98 3.82 11.91
N HIS A 145 -13.87 4.50 10.79
CA HIS A 145 -15.01 4.84 9.93
C HIS A 145 -14.83 4.36 8.49
N GLY A 146 -14.07 3.26 8.31
CA GLY A 146 -13.71 2.76 6.99
C GLY A 146 -12.96 3.83 6.18
N ARG A 147 -13.27 3.95 4.92
CA ARG A 147 -12.63 4.95 4.02
C ARG A 147 -12.69 6.37 4.60
N GLN A 148 -13.75 6.74 5.29
CA GLN A 148 -13.89 8.07 5.90
C GLN A 148 -12.83 8.34 6.98
N GLY A 149 -12.27 7.29 7.59
CA GLY A 149 -11.14 7.39 8.53
C GLY A 149 -9.79 7.70 7.88
N GLY A 150 -9.71 7.73 6.56
CA GLY A 150 -8.46 7.93 5.80
C GLY A 150 -7.71 9.22 6.08
N GLY A 151 -8.36 10.20 6.73
CA GLY A 151 -7.70 11.41 7.21
C GLY A 151 -6.65 11.15 8.29
N VAL A 152 -6.85 10.15 9.15
CA VAL A 152 -5.85 9.73 10.17
C VAL A 152 -4.61 9.17 9.49
N CYS A 153 -4.81 8.32 8.48
CA CYS A 153 -3.72 7.71 7.71
C CYS A 153 -2.90 8.76 6.95
N ALA A 154 -3.60 9.76 6.38
CA ALA A 154 -2.95 10.89 5.70
C ALA A 154 -2.03 11.69 6.64
N VAL A 155 -2.47 11.93 7.88
CA VAL A 155 -1.65 12.59 8.90
C VAL A 155 -0.44 11.73 9.24
N GLU A 156 -0.61 10.43 9.44
CA GLU A 156 0.49 9.50 9.77
C GLU A 156 1.53 9.44 8.64
N MET A 157 1.10 9.33 7.37
CA MET A 157 2.01 9.39 6.22
C MET A 157 2.80 10.70 6.18
N ALA A 158 2.14 11.85 6.42
CA ALA A 158 2.81 13.15 6.44
C ALA A 158 3.83 13.27 7.58
N LEU A 159 3.57 12.67 8.74
CA LEU A 159 4.51 12.63 9.85
C LEU A 159 5.75 11.80 9.53
N TRP A 160 5.61 10.68 8.83
CA TRP A 160 6.75 9.87 8.38
C TRP A 160 7.58 10.59 7.32
N ASP A 161 6.94 11.27 6.35
CA ASP A 161 7.64 12.10 5.37
C ASP A 161 8.45 13.22 6.07
N LEU A 162 7.86 13.89 7.05
CA LEU A 162 8.56 14.85 7.91
C LEU A 162 9.73 14.22 8.66
N THR A 163 9.52 13.07 9.27
CA THR A 163 10.53 12.39 10.08
C THR A 163 11.73 12.00 9.21
N GLY A 164 11.47 11.42 8.03
CA GLY A 164 12.52 11.09 7.07
C GLY A 164 13.34 12.32 6.65
N LYS A 165 12.67 13.44 6.35
CA LYS A 165 13.31 14.71 6.02
C LYS A 165 14.09 15.31 7.20
N ALA A 166 13.54 15.22 8.42
CA ALA A 166 14.19 15.73 9.62
C ALA A 166 15.50 15.02 9.93
N TYR A 167 15.55 13.71 9.74
CA TYR A 167 16.74 12.88 9.95
C TYR A 167 17.60 12.74 8.69
N ASN A 168 17.13 13.25 7.54
CA ASN A 168 17.77 13.11 6.24
C ASN A 168 18.03 11.64 5.84
N VAL A 169 17.01 10.81 6.02
CA VAL A 169 17.03 9.39 5.65
C VAL A 169 15.70 8.99 4.98
N PRO A 170 15.68 7.99 4.10
CA PRO A 170 14.44 7.46 3.57
C PRO A 170 13.63 6.75 4.66
N VAL A 171 12.30 6.84 4.58
CA VAL A 171 11.38 6.31 5.62
C VAL A 171 11.60 4.81 5.85
N TRP A 172 11.82 4.00 4.82
CA TRP A 172 12.08 2.56 4.98
C TRP A 172 13.25 2.26 5.93
N GLN A 173 14.22 3.17 6.02
CA GLN A 173 15.37 3.00 6.92
C GLN A 173 14.96 3.16 8.39
N LEU A 174 14.00 4.03 8.67
CA LEU A 174 13.44 4.21 10.02
C LEU A 174 12.49 3.06 10.42
N LEU A 175 11.99 2.32 9.45
CA LEU A 175 11.13 1.15 9.66
C LEU A 175 11.91 -0.17 9.89
N GLY A 176 13.20 -0.09 10.11
CA GLY A 176 14.05 -1.27 10.36
C GLY A 176 14.98 -1.66 9.21
N GLY A 177 14.97 -0.90 8.11
CA GLY A 177 15.78 -1.19 6.93
C GLY A 177 14.97 -1.87 5.83
N ARG A 178 15.62 -2.16 4.71
CA ARG A 178 14.95 -2.74 3.54
C ARG A 178 15.27 -4.22 3.36
N TYR A 179 14.26 -4.99 3.03
CA TYR A 179 14.39 -6.38 2.57
C TYR A 179 14.66 -6.48 1.06
N ARG A 180 14.26 -5.43 0.29
CA ARG A 180 14.37 -5.41 -1.18
C ARG A 180 14.62 -4.00 -1.70
N ASP A 181 15.23 -3.94 -2.86
CA ASP A 181 15.55 -2.71 -3.59
C ASP A 181 14.66 -2.49 -4.83
N LYS A 182 13.82 -3.48 -5.15
CA LYS A 182 12.80 -3.42 -6.21
C LYS A 182 11.46 -3.87 -5.66
N ILE A 183 10.41 -3.13 -5.98
CA ILE A 183 9.05 -3.42 -5.58
C ILE A 183 8.30 -4.01 -6.76
N ARG A 184 7.80 -5.24 -6.59
CA ARG A 184 6.95 -5.87 -7.59
C ARG A 184 5.60 -5.19 -7.61
N LEU A 185 5.15 -4.80 -8.80
CA LEU A 185 3.84 -4.21 -9.02
C LEU A 185 2.89 -5.21 -9.66
N TYR A 186 1.61 -5.12 -9.33
CA TYR A 186 0.54 -5.69 -10.12
C TYR A 186 -0.36 -4.58 -10.65
N ALA A 187 -0.81 -4.74 -11.91
CA ALA A 187 -1.68 -3.76 -12.53
C ALA A 187 -3.15 -4.11 -12.28
N ASP A 188 -3.86 -3.22 -11.62
CA ASP A 188 -5.30 -3.18 -11.71
C ASP A 188 -5.71 -2.80 -13.14
N THR A 189 -6.70 -3.49 -13.69
CA THR A 189 -7.08 -3.30 -15.08
C THR A 189 -8.53 -2.87 -15.15
N PRO A 190 -8.82 -1.65 -15.63
CA PRO A 190 -10.17 -1.17 -15.77
C PRO A 190 -11.05 -2.13 -16.56
N GLU A 191 -12.25 -2.32 -16.08
CA GLU A 191 -13.23 -3.22 -16.67
C GLU A 191 -13.52 -2.93 -18.14
N VAL A 192 -13.48 -3.97 -18.94
CA VAL A 192 -14.04 -3.98 -20.28
C VAL A 192 -14.99 -5.18 -20.36
N ARG A 193 -16.28 -4.93 -20.59
CA ARG A 193 -17.29 -6.01 -20.63
C ARG A 193 -17.06 -7.01 -21.75
N ASP A 194 -16.50 -6.55 -22.87
CA ASP A 194 -16.06 -7.44 -23.94
C ASP A 194 -14.78 -8.17 -23.53
N PRO A 195 -14.82 -9.50 -23.35
CA PRO A 195 -13.65 -10.26 -22.88
C PRO A 195 -12.48 -10.22 -23.86
N GLN A 196 -12.73 -10.04 -25.16
CA GLN A 196 -11.66 -9.91 -26.13
C GLN A 196 -10.96 -8.56 -26.00
N GLY A 197 -11.72 -7.47 -25.90
CA GLY A 197 -11.18 -6.12 -25.69
C GLY A 197 -10.43 -6.02 -24.35
N PHE A 198 -10.93 -6.70 -23.31
CA PHE A 198 -10.24 -6.78 -22.03
C PHE A 198 -8.89 -7.52 -22.14
N ALA A 199 -8.88 -8.66 -22.83
CA ALA A 199 -7.67 -9.44 -23.06
C ALA A 199 -6.61 -8.66 -23.86
N GLU A 200 -7.00 -7.89 -24.86
CA GLU A 200 -6.09 -7.01 -25.60
C GLU A 200 -5.50 -5.92 -24.72
N LYS A 201 -6.32 -5.32 -23.85
CA LYS A 201 -5.85 -4.32 -22.88
C LYS A 201 -4.84 -4.90 -21.90
N ILE A 202 -5.09 -6.09 -21.40
CA ILE A 202 -4.16 -6.84 -20.54
C ILE A 202 -2.85 -7.14 -21.29
N ARG A 203 -2.91 -7.55 -22.55
CA ARG A 203 -1.69 -7.80 -23.36
C ARG A 203 -0.87 -6.53 -23.48
N GLN A 204 -1.49 -5.40 -23.74
CA GLN A 204 -0.80 -4.10 -23.81
C GLN A 204 -0.04 -3.79 -22.51
N ARG A 205 -0.64 -4.08 -21.34
CA ARG A 205 0.03 -3.90 -20.04
C ARG A 205 1.27 -4.75 -19.89
N MET A 206 1.24 -5.98 -20.39
CA MET A 206 2.39 -6.88 -20.34
C MET A 206 3.51 -6.44 -21.30
N GLU A 207 3.17 -6.19 -22.58
CA GLU A 207 4.15 -5.97 -23.65
C GLU A 207 4.69 -4.54 -23.66
N GLU A 208 3.86 -3.53 -23.44
CA GLU A 208 4.24 -2.13 -23.53
C GLU A 208 4.68 -1.53 -22.17
N GLN A 209 4.03 -1.95 -21.09
CA GLN A 209 4.26 -1.41 -19.76
C GLN A 209 5.09 -2.33 -18.86
N GLY A 210 5.24 -3.62 -19.23
CA GLY A 210 6.13 -4.56 -18.59
C GLY A 210 5.62 -5.11 -17.25
N PHE A 211 4.31 -5.09 -17.00
CA PHE A 211 3.76 -5.71 -15.81
C PHE A 211 3.88 -7.23 -15.84
N THR A 212 4.28 -7.81 -14.72
CA THR A 212 4.47 -9.24 -14.53
C THR A 212 3.44 -9.87 -13.59
N TRP A 213 2.42 -9.10 -13.23
CA TRP A 213 1.26 -9.51 -12.45
C TRP A 213 0.08 -8.61 -12.81
N LEU A 214 -1.09 -9.20 -13.01
CA LEU A 214 -2.29 -8.50 -13.48
C LEU A 214 -3.46 -8.81 -12.57
N LYS A 215 -4.38 -7.87 -12.42
CA LYS A 215 -5.67 -8.04 -11.72
C LYS A 215 -6.81 -7.68 -12.69
N MET A 216 -7.91 -8.38 -12.59
CA MET A 216 -9.16 -8.12 -13.31
C MET A 216 -10.33 -8.07 -12.35
N ASP A 217 -11.30 -7.24 -12.67
CA ASP A 217 -12.60 -7.27 -12.00
C ASP A 217 -13.41 -8.46 -12.52
N LEU A 218 -13.81 -9.34 -11.63
CA LEU A 218 -14.55 -10.56 -11.98
C LEU A 218 -15.78 -10.70 -11.09
N GLY A 219 -16.85 -10.00 -11.42
CA GLY A 219 -18.02 -9.94 -10.57
C GLY A 219 -19.35 -10.04 -11.33
N ILE A 220 -20.42 -9.84 -10.59
CA ILE A 220 -21.82 -9.90 -11.05
C ILE A 220 -22.10 -9.00 -12.24
N HIS A 221 -21.42 -7.85 -12.35
CA HIS A 221 -21.59 -6.86 -13.41
C HIS A 221 -21.33 -7.44 -14.83
N LEU A 222 -20.52 -8.48 -14.95
CA LEU A 222 -20.25 -9.16 -16.23
C LEU A 222 -21.43 -10.01 -16.71
N VAL A 223 -22.30 -10.45 -15.80
CA VAL A 223 -23.34 -11.44 -16.11
C VAL A 223 -24.76 -10.96 -15.87
N GLN A 224 -24.99 -9.94 -15.06
CA GLN A 224 -26.32 -9.51 -14.64
C GLN A 224 -27.22 -9.00 -15.78
N GLY A 225 -26.64 -8.51 -16.86
CA GLY A 225 -27.39 -8.01 -18.03
C GLY A 225 -27.97 -9.10 -18.92
N THR A 226 -27.61 -10.36 -18.70
CA THR A 226 -28.03 -11.48 -19.53
C THR A 226 -29.08 -12.33 -18.82
N GLU A 227 -30.24 -12.50 -19.44
CA GLU A 227 -31.32 -13.30 -18.88
C GLU A 227 -30.88 -14.75 -18.62
N GLY A 228 -31.19 -15.22 -17.43
CA GLY A 228 -30.87 -16.58 -16.97
C GLY A 228 -29.49 -16.76 -16.37
N ASN A 229 -28.62 -15.75 -16.36
CA ASN A 229 -27.31 -15.85 -15.68
C ASN A 229 -27.44 -15.75 -14.16
N LEU A 230 -28.40 -14.97 -13.68
CA LEU A 230 -28.71 -14.85 -12.24
C LEU A 230 -30.13 -15.35 -11.99
N VAL A 231 -30.37 -15.89 -10.81
CA VAL A 231 -31.72 -16.16 -10.31
C VAL A 231 -32.45 -14.82 -10.23
N ASN A 232 -33.71 -14.78 -10.63
CA ASN A 232 -34.49 -13.54 -10.75
C ASN A 232 -33.89 -12.52 -11.76
N SER A 233 -33.32 -13.00 -12.85
CA SER A 233 -32.66 -12.15 -13.87
C SER A 233 -33.52 -11.00 -14.38
N LYS A 234 -34.85 -11.14 -14.41
CA LYS A 234 -35.77 -10.04 -14.78
C LYS A 234 -35.69 -8.85 -13.83
N PHE A 235 -35.34 -9.07 -12.59
CA PHE A 235 -35.11 -8.02 -11.60
C PHE A 235 -33.75 -7.34 -11.82
N TRP A 236 -32.70 -8.12 -12.14
CA TRP A 236 -31.33 -7.62 -12.25
C TRP A 236 -31.01 -7.01 -13.62
N ALA A 237 -31.61 -7.53 -14.72
CA ALA A 237 -31.31 -7.09 -16.07
C ALA A 237 -31.51 -5.58 -16.31
N PRO A 238 -32.54 -4.92 -15.77
CA PRO A 238 -32.69 -3.47 -15.90
C PRO A 238 -31.56 -2.67 -15.24
N MET A 239 -30.91 -3.23 -14.23
CA MET A 239 -29.84 -2.56 -13.49
C MET A 239 -28.49 -2.65 -14.21
N ALA A 240 -28.35 -3.55 -15.18
CA ALA A 240 -27.14 -3.69 -15.98
C ALA A 240 -26.85 -2.49 -16.91
N GLN A 241 -27.84 -1.63 -17.14
CA GLN A 241 -27.63 -0.39 -17.89
C GLN A 241 -26.86 0.68 -17.09
N TYR A 242 -26.78 0.53 -15.77
CA TYR A 242 -26.03 1.43 -14.92
C TYR A 242 -24.62 0.89 -14.73
N ASP A 243 -23.63 1.78 -14.70
CA ASP A 243 -22.30 1.39 -14.25
C ASP A 243 -22.39 1.07 -12.76
N LEU A 244 -22.26 -0.20 -12.43
CA LEU A 244 -22.35 -0.64 -11.04
C LEU A 244 -21.23 -0.12 -10.18
N ARG A 245 -20.11 0.31 -10.75
CA ARG A 245 -19.06 0.99 -9.98
C ARG A 245 -19.56 2.31 -9.43
N GLU A 246 -20.33 3.07 -10.18
CA GLU A 246 -21.01 4.26 -9.66
C GLU A 246 -21.97 3.90 -8.54
N TYR A 247 -22.49 2.68 -8.58
CA TYR A 247 -23.44 2.14 -7.61
C TYR A 247 -22.84 1.15 -6.63
N MET A 248 -21.54 0.90 -6.67
CA MET A 248 -20.93 -0.07 -5.74
C MET A 248 -21.06 0.38 -4.28
N GLY A 249 -21.00 1.65 -4.02
CA GLY A 249 -21.43 2.18 -2.73
C GLY A 249 -22.91 1.98 -2.45
N TYR A 250 -23.70 1.71 -3.49
CA TYR A 250 -25.16 1.51 -3.43
C TYR A 250 -25.55 0.10 -3.82
N GLY A 251 -24.65 -0.62 -4.39
CA GLY A 251 -24.76 -2.03 -4.69
C GLY A 251 -24.98 -2.88 -3.44
N ASN A 252 -25.11 -2.25 -2.28
CA ASN A 252 -25.61 -2.87 -1.06
C ASN A 252 -26.91 -3.64 -1.28
N THR A 253 -27.71 -3.21 -2.26
CA THR A 253 -28.87 -3.97 -2.70
C THR A 253 -28.48 -5.24 -3.47
N LEU A 254 -27.27 -5.29 -3.98
CA LEU A 254 -26.70 -6.42 -4.72
C LEU A 254 -25.71 -7.22 -3.89
N HIS A 255 -25.43 -6.78 -2.69
CA HIS A 255 -24.59 -7.48 -1.74
C HIS A 255 -25.13 -8.90 -1.48
N PRO A 256 -24.28 -9.89 -1.14
CA PRO A 256 -24.66 -11.28 -0.88
C PRO A 256 -25.83 -11.42 0.10
N PHE A 257 -25.97 -10.53 1.04
CA PHE A 257 -27.11 -10.50 1.94
C PHE A 257 -28.44 -10.14 1.26
N THR A 258 -28.43 -9.74 -0.01
CA THR A 258 -29.62 -9.56 -0.84
C THR A 258 -29.99 -10.80 -1.65
N GLN A 259 -29.37 -11.92 -1.37
CA GLN A 259 -29.68 -13.21 -1.97
C GLN A 259 -29.42 -13.29 -3.50
N VAL A 260 -28.41 -12.59 -3.97
CA VAL A 260 -27.95 -12.78 -5.36
C VAL A 260 -27.40 -14.17 -5.52
N GLN A 261 -27.98 -14.92 -6.45
CA GLN A 261 -27.57 -16.29 -6.76
C GLN A 261 -27.23 -16.40 -8.23
N ILE A 262 -26.05 -16.99 -8.50
CA ILE A 262 -25.62 -17.27 -9.86
C ILE A 262 -26.12 -18.63 -10.32
N THR A 263 -26.60 -18.70 -11.56
CA THR A 263 -26.98 -19.96 -12.20
C THR A 263 -25.76 -20.66 -12.81
N ASP A 264 -25.91 -21.92 -13.20
CA ASP A 264 -24.87 -22.62 -13.95
C ASP A 264 -24.57 -21.94 -15.30
N LYS A 265 -25.57 -21.33 -15.92
CA LYS A 265 -25.41 -20.52 -17.14
C LYS A 265 -24.54 -19.28 -16.86
N GLY A 266 -24.78 -18.61 -15.74
CA GLY A 266 -23.96 -17.45 -15.32
C GLY A 266 -22.52 -17.84 -14.97
N LEU A 267 -22.33 -18.97 -14.27
CA LEU A 267 -20.99 -19.51 -14.03
C LEU A 267 -20.24 -19.83 -15.31
N ALA A 268 -20.93 -20.48 -16.28
CA ALA A 268 -20.33 -20.77 -17.58
C ALA A 268 -19.93 -19.49 -18.33
N ALA A 269 -20.73 -18.44 -18.26
CA ALA A 269 -20.39 -17.15 -18.86
C ALA A 269 -19.16 -16.51 -18.23
N LEU A 270 -19.00 -16.55 -16.89
CA LEU A 270 -17.80 -16.08 -16.21
C LEU A 270 -16.58 -16.96 -16.55
N GLN A 271 -16.74 -18.26 -16.65
CA GLN A 271 -15.66 -19.15 -17.08
C GLN A 271 -15.19 -18.84 -18.49
N GLU A 272 -16.12 -18.59 -19.44
CA GLU A 272 -15.79 -18.20 -20.81
C GLU A 272 -15.02 -16.87 -20.85
N TYR A 273 -15.42 -15.91 -20.01
CA TYR A 273 -14.72 -14.64 -19.85
C TYR A 273 -13.27 -14.86 -19.43
N VAL A 274 -13.05 -15.57 -18.34
CA VAL A 274 -11.70 -15.84 -17.79
C VAL A 274 -10.86 -16.66 -18.77
N GLU A 275 -11.45 -17.62 -19.47
CA GLU A 275 -10.77 -18.43 -20.47
C GLU A 275 -10.20 -17.56 -21.61
N LYS A 276 -10.99 -16.62 -22.13
CA LYS A 276 -10.54 -15.69 -23.16
C LYS A 276 -9.38 -14.81 -22.66
N VAL A 277 -9.44 -14.35 -21.44
CA VAL A 277 -8.35 -13.59 -20.81
C VAL A 277 -7.10 -14.45 -20.63
N ARG A 278 -7.25 -15.69 -20.13
CA ARG A 278 -6.12 -16.63 -19.97
C ARG A 278 -5.47 -17.04 -21.28
N ASN A 279 -6.23 -17.17 -22.34
CA ASN A 279 -5.70 -17.48 -23.68
C ASN A 279 -4.75 -16.39 -24.20
N VAL A 280 -4.88 -15.15 -23.71
CA VAL A 280 -3.99 -14.03 -24.05
C VAL A 280 -2.83 -13.93 -23.04
N VAL A 281 -3.12 -13.99 -21.75
CA VAL A 281 -2.11 -13.82 -20.68
C VAL A 281 -1.18 -15.04 -20.55
N GLY A 282 -1.70 -16.24 -20.86
CA GLY A 282 -1.02 -17.49 -20.55
C GLY A 282 -1.07 -17.83 -19.06
N TYR A 283 -0.24 -18.77 -18.62
CA TYR A 283 -0.21 -19.25 -17.23
C TYR A 283 1.12 -18.95 -16.49
N GLU A 284 2.06 -18.31 -17.15
CA GLU A 284 3.33 -17.92 -16.54
C GLU A 284 3.22 -16.61 -15.75
N ILE A 285 2.23 -15.78 -16.10
CA ILE A 285 1.95 -14.51 -15.43
C ILE A 285 0.78 -14.70 -14.46
N PRO A 286 0.95 -14.37 -13.16
CA PRO A 286 -0.13 -14.36 -12.22
C PRO A 286 -1.26 -13.44 -12.66
N LEU A 287 -2.49 -13.96 -12.64
CA LEU A 287 -3.72 -13.23 -12.91
C LEU A 287 -4.60 -13.34 -11.67
N SER A 288 -4.89 -12.24 -11.05
CA SER A 288 -5.75 -12.12 -9.87
C SER A 288 -7.14 -11.64 -10.26
N ALA A 289 -8.11 -11.87 -9.41
CA ALA A 289 -9.47 -11.40 -9.65
C ALA A 289 -10.07 -10.78 -8.39
N ASP A 290 -10.76 -9.65 -8.59
CA ASP A 290 -11.54 -8.96 -7.58
C ASP A 290 -13.02 -9.24 -7.82
N HIS A 291 -13.73 -9.68 -6.77
CA HIS A 291 -15.11 -10.13 -6.87
C HIS A 291 -16.13 -9.15 -6.26
N PHE A 292 -15.71 -8.21 -5.40
CA PHE A 292 -16.58 -7.23 -4.74
C PHE A 292 -17.70 -7.80 -3.84
N GLY A 293 -17.58 -9.03 -3.37
CA GLY A 293 -18.49 -9.60 -2.37
C GLY A 293 -19.96 -9.70 -2.77
N HIS A 294 -20.28 -10.01 -4.01
CA HIS A 294 -21.65 -10.01 -4.53
C HIS A 294 -22.45 -11.29 -4.25
N PHE A 295 -21.82 -12.36 -3.81
CA PHE A 295 -22.47 -13.64 -3.54
C PHE A 295 -22.46 -13.98 -2.06
N ASP A 296 -23.41 -14.82 -1.63
CA ASP A 296 -23.31 -15.48 -0.34
C ASP A 296 -22.17 -16.50 -0.31
N VAL A 297 -21.80 -17.01 0.85
CA VAL A 297 -20.69 -17.95 1.03
C VAL A 297 -20.83 -19.17 0.11
N ASN A 298 -22.03 -19.75 -0.01
CA ASN A 298 -22.25 -20.95 -0.83
C ASN A 298 -22.07 -20.66 -2.33
N ASN A 299 -22.60 -19.55 -2.83
CA ASN A 299 -22.42 -19.14 -4.21
C ASN A 299 -20.98 -18.70 -4.48
N SER A 300 -20.30 -18.09 -3.50
CA SER A 300 -18.88 -17.77 -3.58
C SER A 300 -18.01 -19.03 -3.69
N ILE A 301 -18.31 -20.10 -2.92
CA ILE A 301 -17.64 -21.39 -3.07
C ILE A 301 -17.89 -21.99 -4.46
N ARG A 302 -19.15 -22.00 -4.94
CA ARG A 302 -19.46 -22.48 -6.31
C ARG A 302 -18.70 -21.71 -7.37
N PHE A 303 -18.66 -20.38 -7.24
CA PHE A 303 -17.90 -19.51 -8.13
C PHE A 303 -16.39 -19.81 -8.06
N GLY A 304 -15.81 -19.84 -6.87
CA GLY A 304 -14.39 -20.15 -6.67
C GLY A 304 -14.01 -21.50 -7.29
N LYS A 305 -14.78 -22.56 -6.99
CA LYS A 305 -14.59 -23.89 -7.59
C LYS A 305 -14.65 -23.87 -9.12
N ALA A 306 -15.56 -23.09 -9.69
CA ALA A 306 -15.64 -22.94 -11.15
C ALA A 306 -14.41 -22.22 -11.75
N MET A 307 -13.71 -21.39 -10.96
CA MET A 307 -12.53 -20.62 -11.38
C MET A 307 -11.21 -21.37 -11.17
N GLU A 308 -11.12 -22.38 -10.31
CA GLU A 308 -9.88 -23.10 -9.95
C GLU A 308 -9.08 -23.59 -11.18
N LYS A 309 -9.76 -24.07 -12.22
CA LYS A 309 -9.11 -24.52 -13.46
C LYS A 309 -8.27 -23.44 -14.17
N PHE A 310 -8.53 -22.17 -13.89
CA PHE A 310 -7.81 -21.04 -14.47
C PHE A 310 -6.59 -20.63 -13.64
N ARG A 311 -6.35 -21.24 -12.48
CA ARG A 311 -5.20 -20.98 -11.60
C ARG A 311 -5.01 -19.50 -11.34
N LEU A 312 -6.06 -18.83 -10.84
CA LEU A 312 -5.97 -17.44 -10.43
C LEU A 312 -5.02 -17.31 -9.23
N ALA A 313 -4.28 -16.22 -9.17
CA ALA A 313 -3.31 -15.98 -8.09
C ALA A 313 -3.99 -15.70 -6.76
N TRP A 314 -5.17 -15.04 -6.78
CA TRP A 314 -6.09 -14.90 -5.66
C TRP A 314 -7.50 -14.54 -6.14
N LEU A 315 -8.44 -14.70 -5.25
CA LEU A 315 -9.79 -14.14 -5.31
C LEU A 315 -9.94 -13.12 -4.19
N GLU A 316 -10.21 -11.87 -4.56
CA GLU A 316 -10.27 -10.71 -3.68
C GLU A 316 -11.72 -10.42 -3.31
N ASP A 317 -11.97 -10.04 -2.04
CA ASP A 317 -13.23 -9.57 -1.51
C ASP A 317 -14.46 -10.42 -1.88
N MET A 318 -14.30 -11.73 -1.76
CA MET A 318 -15.36 -12.70 -2.08
C MET A 318 -16.60 -12.57 -1.20
N VAL A 319 -16.38 -12.20 0.07
CA VAL A 319 -17.40 -11.86 1.06
C VAL A 319 -16.89 -10.68 1.87
N PRO A 320 -17.76 -9.96 2.60
CA PRO A 320 -17.33 -8.83 3.41
C PRO A 320 -16.19 -9.20 4.37
N TRP A 321 -15.21 -8.33 4.48
CA TRP A 321 -14.04 -8.56 5.33
C TRP A 321 -14.38 -8.83 6.80
N PHE A 322 -15.47 -8.28 7.31
CA PHE A 322 -15.93 -8.49 8.70
C PHE A 322 -16.65 -9.84 8.91
N ASP A 323 -17.01 -10.55 7.85
CA ASP A 323 -17.48 -11.93 7.90
C ASP A 323 -16.30 -12.89 7.98
N ILE A 324 -15.66 -12.96 9.14
CA ILE A 324 -14.46 -13.77 9.37
C ILE A 324 -14.73 -15.24 9.14
N GLU A 325 -15.88 -15.76 9.61
CA GLU A 325 -16.25 -17.16 9.42
C GLU A 325 -16.57 -17.49 7.95
N GLY A 326 -17.17 -16.55 7.22
CA GLY A 326 -17.38 -16.68 5.77
C GLY A 326 -16.06 -16.74 5.01
N ASN A 327 -15.14 -15.80 5.27
CA ASN A 327 -13.80 -15.81 4.68
C ASN A 327 -13.04 -17.11 4.98
N LYS A 328 -13.07 -17.58 6.25
CA LYS A 328 -12.44 -18.83 6.66
C LYS A 328 -13.03 -20.02 5.91
N THR A 329 -14.34 -20.08 5.80
CA THR A 329 -15.03 -21.16 5.07
C THR A 329 -14.61 -21.19 3.59
N LEU A 330 -14.39 -20.01 2.99
CA LEU A 330 -13.88 -19.90 1.61
C LEU A 330 -12.43 -20.36 1.51
N SER A 331 -11.55 -19.91 2.38
CA SER A 331 -10.12 -20.30 2.38
C SER A 331 -9.97 -21.82 2.60
N GLU A 332 -10.79 -22.45 3.45
CA GLU A 332 -10.78 -23.89 3.67
C GLU A 332 -11.38 -24.70 2.49
N ALA A 333 -12.30 -24.11 1.73
CA ALA A 333 -13.01 -24.79 0.64
C ALA A 333 -12.33 -24.67 -0.72
N LEU A 334 -11.49 -23.68 -0.95
CA LEU A 334 -10.92 -23.33 -2.24
C LEU A 334 -9.40 -23.55 -2.27
N GLU A 335 -8.88 -24.01 -3.42
CA GLU A 335 -7.44 -24.08 -3.67
C GLU A 335 -6.87 -22.73 -4.11
N THR A 336 -7.70 -21.85 -4.69
CA THR A 336 -7.30 -20.48 -5.04
C THR A 336 -7.21 -19.64 -3.78
N PRO A 337 -6.07 -18.95 -3.53
CA PRO A 337 -5.91 -18.10 -2.35
C PRO A 337 -7.00 -17.05 -2.20
N ILE A 338 -7.47 -16.85 -0.98
CA ILE A 338 -8.45 -15.83 -0.61
C ILE A 338 -7.72 -14.63 -0.03
N LEU A 339 -8.12 -13.43 -0.46
CA LEU A 339 -7.51 -12.17 -0.09
C LEU A 339 -8.59 -11.15 0.24
N THR A 340 -8.38 -10.34 1.29
CA THR A 340 -9.19 -9.15 1.62
C THR A 340 -8.39 -8.19 2.49
N GLY A 341 -8.85 -6.95 2.61
CA GLY A 341 -8.29 -6.04 3.60
C GLY A 341 -8.23 -4.56 3.25
N GLU A 342 -8.56 -4.12 2.06
CA GLU A 342 -8.40 -2.72 1.63
C GLU A 342 -9.17 -1.71 2.50
N ASP A 343 -10.29 -2.13 3.07
CA ASP A 343 -11.15 -1.31 3.93
C ASP A 343 -10.99 -1.59 5.43
N ILE A 344 -10.00 -2.39 5.83
CA ILE A 344 -9.74 -2.75 7.23
C ILE A 344 -8.84 -1.72 7.90
N TYR A 345 -9.25 -1.27 9.09
CA TYR A 345 -8.50 -0.31 9.88
C TYR A 345 -7.76 -0.97 11.04
N CYS A 346 -6.45 -0.71 11.13
CA CYS A 346 -5.51 -1.14 12.16
C CYS A 346 -5.36 -2.66 12.36
N LEU A 347 -4.21 -3.03 12.91
CA LEU A 347 -3.90 -4.43 13.23
C LEU A 347 -4.85 -5.00 14.28
N LYS A 348 -4.95 -4.32 15.44
CA LYS A 348 -5.51 -4.92 16.66
C LYS A 348 -6.96 -5.37 16.50
N ASP A 349 -7.79 -4.49 15.97
CA ASP A 349 -9.25 -4.68 15.95
C ASP A 349 -9.75 -5.06 14.54
N GLY A 350 -8.90 -4.95 13.53
CA GLY A 350 -9.20 -5.25 12.13
C GLY A 350 -8.51 -6.52 11.63
N PHE A 351 -7.20 -6.44 11.34
CA PHE A 351 -6.48 -7.57 10.73
C PHE A 351 -6.20 -8.72 11.67
N LYS A 352 -5.93 -8.45 12.96
CA LYS A 352 -5.57 -9.50 13.91
C LYS A 352 -6.64 -10.60 14.03
N PRO A 353 -7.94 -10.29 14.19
CA PRO A 353 -8.98 -11.33 14.21
C PRO A 353 -9.01 -12.19 12.94
N LEU A 354 -8.80 -11.58 11.76
CA LEU A 354 -8.79 -12.26 10.47
C LEU A 354 -7.58 -13.22 10.36
N ILE A 355 -6.40 -12.76 10.77
CA ILE A 355 -5.15 -13.53 10.77
C ILE A 355 -5.20 -14.67 11.78
N ASP A 356 -5.64 -14.40 13.02
CA ASP A 356 -5.76 -15.40 14.08
C ASP A 356 -6.71 -16.54 13.72
N ALA A 357 -7.79 -16.22 13.01
CA ALA A 357 -8.75 -17.21 12.51
C ALA A 357 -8.23 -18.00 11.30
N ARG A 358 -7.11 -17.59 10.67
CA ARG A 358 -6.64 -18.08 9.39
C ARG A 358 -7.74 -17.99 8.32
N ALA A 359 -8.44 -16.86 8.30
CA ALA A 359 -9.58 -16.65 7.45
C ALA A 359 -9.21 -16.23 6.02
N VAL A 360 -7.93 -15.88 5.80
CA VAL A 360 -7.38 -15.52 4.48
C VAL A 360 -5.98 -16.08 4.30
N ASP A 361 -5.58 -16.24 3.05
CA ASP A 361 -4.25 -16.68 2.66
C ASP A 361 -3.30 -15.50 2.43
N ILE A 362 -3.86 -14.34 2.10
CA ILE A 362 -3.13 -13.10 1.85
C ILE A 362 -3.89 -11.94 2.50
N VAL A 363 -3.22 -11.08 3.26
CA VAL A 363 -3.80 -9.81 3.72
C VAL A 363 -3.50 -8.70 2.73
N GLN A 364 -4.47 -7.77 2.54
CA GLN A 364 -4.32 -6.69 1.55
C GLN A 364 -4.63 -5.32 2.17
N PRO A 365 -3.81 -4.82 3.09
CA PRO A 365 -4.03 -3.48 3.63
C PRO A 365 -3.80 -2.39 2.58
N ASP A 366 -4.61 -1.32 2.67
CA ASP A 366 -4.34 -0.04 2.02
C ASP A 366 -3.81 0.95 3.05
N LEU A 367 -2.69 1.60 2.78
CA LEU A 367 -2.09 2.55 3.73
C LEU A 367 -3.02 3.73 4.05
N GLY A 368 -3.87 4.12 3.10
CA GLY A 368 -4.88 5.16 3.29
C GLY A 368 -6.04 4.75 4.21
N THR A 369 -6.18 3.46 4.52
CA THR A 369 -7.23 2.92 5.40
C THR A 369 -6.65 2.27 6.65
N SER A 370 -5.60 1.47 6.52
CA SER A 370 -5.10 0.56 7.55
C SER A 370 -4.38 1.23 8.73
N GLY A 371 -4.16 2.53 8.70
CA GLY A 371 -3.51 3.30 9.77
C GLY A 371 -2.22 3.98 9.36
N GLY A 372 -1.89 4.00 8.06
CA GLY A 372 -0.67 4.61 7.53
C GLY A 372 0.50 3.63 7.44
N ILE A 373 1.71 4.15 7.32
CA ILE A 373 2.92 3.37 6.97
C ILE A 373 3.30 2.37 8.07
N LEU A 374 3.42 2.83 9.31
CA LEU A 374 3.91 1.98 10.39
C LEU A 374 2.89 0.94 10.83
N GLU A 375 1.62 1.30 10.89
CA GLU A 375 0.57 0.34 11.26
C GLU A 375 0.43 -0.74 10.18
N THR A 376 0.53 -0.39 8.89
CA THR A 376 0.56 -1.36 7.78
C THR A 376 1.77 -2.28 7.88
N LYS A 377 2.95 -1.74 8.22
CA LYS A 377 4.12 -2.59 8.48
C LYS A 377 3.88 -3.57 9.63
N LYS A 378 3.28 -3.12 10.73
CA LYS A 378 2.93 -4.00 11.87
C LYS A 378 1.94 -5.10 11.46
N ILE A 379 1.01 -4.79 10.54
CA ILE A 379 0.10 -5.80 9.97
C ILE A 379 0.91 -6.84 9.21
N GLY A 380 1.83 -6.42 8.35
CA GLY A 380 2.72 -7.32 7.62
C GLY A 380 3.60 -8.17 8.55
N ASP A 381 4.22 -7.59 9.57
CA ASP A 381 5.05 -8.32 10.53
C ASP A 381 4.22 -9.39 11.26
N TYR A 382 3.00 -9.06 11.68
CA TYR A 382 2.11 -10.01 12.34
C TYR A 382 1.60 -11.11 11.39
N ALA A 383 1.31 -10.76 10.15
CA ALA A 383 0.93 -11.74 9.12
C ALA A 383 2.10 -12.71 8.82
N GLU A 384 3.34 -12.21 8.77
CA GLU A 384 4.54 -13.03 8.57
C GLU A 384 4.73 -14.06 9.69
N GLU A 385 4.59 -13.66 10.96
CA GLU A 385 4.63 -14.59 12.10
C GLU A 385 3.59 -15.71 11.99
N ASN A 386 2.50 -15.47 11.27
CA ASN A 386 1.44 -16.44 10.99
C ASN A 386 1.56 -17.11 9.60
N GLN A 387 2.65 -16.86 8.87
CA GLN A 387 2.90 -17.43 7.53
C GLN A 387 1.87 -16.99 6.47
N ILE A 388 1.33 -15.78 6.62
CA ILE A 388 0.41 -15.16 5.69
C ILE A 388 1.16 -14.09 4.90
N ALA A 389 1.02 -14.09 3.58
CA ALA A 389 1.62 -13.07 2.72
C ALA A 389 0.86 -11.74 2.80
N MET A 390 1.51 -10.64 2.39
CA MET A 390 0.88 -9.33 2.29
C MET A 390 1.02 -8.76 0.87
N ALA A 391 -0.09 -8.55 0.19
CA ALA A 391 -0.19 -7.65 -0.95
C ALA A 391 -0.65 -6.27 -0.45
N LEU A 392 -0.31 -5.20 -1.18
CA LEU A 392 -0.75 -3.85 -0.83
C LEU A 392 -1.75 -3.37 -1.86
N HIS A 393 -2.94 -2.96 -1.40
CA HIS A 393 -3.90 -2.20 -2.20
C HIS A 393 -3.43 -0.75 -2.32
N MET A 394 -3.63 -0.13 -3.50
CA MET A 394 -3.30 1.28 -3.70
C MET A 394 -4.08 1.88 -4.88
N ALA A 395 -5.05 2.73 -4.59
CA ALA A 395 -5.84 3.50 -5.56
C ALA A 395 -5.57 5.03 -5.44
N GLY A 396 -4.40 5.41 -4.95
CA GLY A 396 -4.01 6.79 -4.66
C GLY A 396 -3.17 7.45 -5.75
N SER A 397 -2.70 8.67 -5.43
CA SER A 397 -1.75 9.43 -6.23
C SER A 397 -0.29 8.94 -5.99
N PRO A 398 0.69 9.52 -6.71
CA PRO A 398 2.10 9.25 -6.44
C PRO A 398 2.54 9.49 -4.99
N VAL A 399 1.85 10.30 -4.20
CA VAL A 399 2.15 10.51 -2.76
C VAL A 399 1.86 9.23 -1.98
N CYS A 400 0.66 8.69 -2.12
CA CYS A 400 0.28 7.43 -1.49
C CYS A 400 1.12 6.26 -2.04
N PHE A 401 1.38 6.25 -3.37
CA PHE A 401 2.22 5.23 -4.00
C PHE A 401 3.61 5.17 -3.39
N MET A 402 4.30 6.32 -3.22
CA MET A 402 5.62 6.35 -2.61
C MET A 402 5.62 5.94 -1.13
N ALA A 403 4.56 6.27 -0.38
CA ALA A 403 4.39 5.77 0.99
C ALA A 403 4.30 4.23 1.02
N ASN A 404 3.54 3.65 0.09
CA ASN A 404 3.45 2.20 -0.09
C ASN A 404 4.80 1.57 -0.47
N VAL A 405 5.57 2.21 -1.36
CA VAL A 405 6.92 1.75 -1.74
C VAL A 405 7.85 1.67 -0.52
N HIS A 406 7.82 2.67 0.37
CA HIS A 406 8.61 2.65 1.60
C HIS A 406 8.17 1.52 2.54
N CYS A 407 6.87 1.32 2.72
CA CYS A 407 6.33 0.23 3.53
C CYS A 407 6.72 -1.14 2.94
N ALA A 408 6.48 -1.34 1.65
CA ALA A 408 6.81 -2.58 0.92
C ALA A 408 8.31 -2.93 0.98
N ALA A 409 9.18 -1.92 0.87
CA ALA A 409 10.62 -2.12 0.98
C ALA A 409 11.03 -2.68 2.36
N ALA A 410 10.35 -2.22 3.43
CA ALA A 410 10.67 -2.57 4.81
C ALA A 410 9.88 -3.76 5.37
N THR A 411 8.97 -4.36 4.61
CA THR A 411 8.12 -5.47 5.08
C THR A 411 8.60 -6.81 4.50
N GLN A 412 8.83 -7.80 5.35
CA GLN A 412 9.45 -9.07 4.97
C GLN A 412 8.56 -9.88 4.02
N ASN A 413 7.31 -10.13 4.39
CA ASN A 413 6.35 -10.98 3.68
C ASN A 413 5.61 -10.27 2.52
N PHE A 414 6.10 -9.13 2.07
CA PHE A 414 5.53 -8.38 0.96
C PHE A 414 5.55 -9.19 -0.35
N LEU A 415 4.41 -9.29 -1.00
CA LEU A 415 4.19 -10.04 -2.23
C LEU A 415 4.18 -9.14 -3.46
N ALA A 416 3.28 -8.16 -3.50
CA ALA A 416 3.13 -7.20 -4.59
C ALA A 416 2.37 -5.93 -4.13
N LEU A 417 2.59 -4.82 -4.83
CA LEU A 417 1.92 -3.53 -4.65
C LEU A 417 1.05 -3.22 -5.87
N GLU A 418 -0.16 -2.80 -5.62
CA GLU A 418 -1.09 -2.37 -6.66
C GLU A 418 -0.62 -1.11 -7.37
N HIS A 419 -0.85 -1.08 -8.67
CA HIS A 419 -0.71 0.09 -9.51
C HIS A 419 -2.01 0.33 -10.26
N HIS A 420 -2.80 1.27 -9.75
CA HIS A 420 -4.15 1.52 -10.21
C HIS A 420 -4.23 2.50 -11.38
N SER A 421 -3.34 3.43 -11.51
CA SER A 421 -3.40 4.53 -12.49
C SER A 421 -2.50 4.26 -13.70
N VAL A 422 -2.82 3.24 -14.49
CA VAL A 422 -1.98 2.82 -15.63
C VAL A 422 -2.50 3.36 -16.96
N ASP A 423 -3.68 3.97 -17.01
CA ASP A 423 -4.34 4.53 -18.20
C ASP A 423 -4.07 6.02 -18.41
#